data_ff5c713ae9173ffe2e6feb9e889576a7
#
_entry.id   ff5c713ae9173ffe2e6feb9e889576a7
#
_cell.length_a   1.000
_cell.length_b   1.000
_cell.length_c   1.000
_cell.angle_alpha   90.00
_cell.angle_beta   90.00
_cell.angle_gamma   90.00
#
_symmetry.space_group_name_H-M   'P 1'
#
loop_
_entity.id
_entity.type
_entity.pdbx_description
1 polymer ?
#
loop_
_entity_poly.entity_id
_entity_poly.type
_entity_poly.pdbx_seq_one_letter_code
_entity_poly.pdbx_strand_id
1 'polypeptide(L)'
;MQANNNDKVLKEFGSNVQLALDASIMQFMEDIATNIMDDIKDMEGFTNQTFNLEDSYGCGIYKDGVLKKIVWANATKVANEPRKRNNVEYWGRELAENFFNSYKSDGSDKYELVVAAVMFYAKYVENYHLLNVLTDSWLKTKTDLKGGKYTVVFKKIAANMLNKYFK
;
A
#
# COMPACT_ATOMS: atom_id res chain seq x y z
N MET A 1 46.34 15.65 7.77
CA MET A 1 45.19 15.46 8.68
C MET A 1 43.85 16.09 8.23
N GLN A 2 43.81 16.93 7.21
CA GLN A 2 42.55 17.52 6.68
C GLN A 2 41.71 16.59 5.80
N ALA A 3 42.29 15.56 5.16
CA ALA A 3 41.57 14.61 4.30
C ALA A 3 40.47 13.80 5.05
N ASN A 4 40.70 13.49 6.33
CA ASN A 4 39.77 12.66 7.13
C ASN A 4 38.43 13.36 7.50
N ASN A 5 38.39 14.70 7.47
CA ASN A 5 37.17 15.43 7.83
C ASN A 5 36.22 15.55 6.62
N ASN A 6 36.77 15.70 5.42
CA ASN A 6 35.99 15.77 4.18
C ASN A 6 35.31 14.42 3.88
N ASP A 7 35.99 13.30 4.12
CA ASP A 7 35.43 11.96 3.92
C ASP A 7 34.23 11.68 4.88
N LYS A 8 34.33 12.17 6.12
CA LYS A 8 33.23 12.05 7.09
C LYS A 8 32.04 12.88 6.64
N VAL A 9 32.25 14.12 6.23
CA VAL A 9 31.19 15.02 5.75
C VAL A 9 30.49 14.44 4.50
N LEU A 10 31.27 13.91 3.55
CA LEU A 10 30.72 13.28 2.34
C LEU A 10 29.91 12.03 2.64
N LYS A 11 30.36 11.20 3.58
CA LYS A 11 29.59 10.01 4.02
C LYS A 11 28.28 10.40 4.70
N GLU A 12 28.31 11.38 5.59
CA GLU A 12 27.12 11.89 6.27
C GLU A 12 26.13 12.50 5.28
N PHE A 13 26.60 13.31 4.33
CA PHE A 13 25.80 13.85 3.26
C PHE A 13 25.13 12.73 2.42
N GLY A 14 25.91 11.74 1.98
CA GLY A 14 25.41 10.59 1.23
C GLY A 14 24.35 9.79 2.00
N SER A 15 24.56 9.59 3.31
CA SER A 15 23.60 8.93 4.18
C SER A 15 22.28 9.72 4.28
N ASN A 16 22.36 11.04 4.47
CA ASN A 16 21.18 11.90 4.56
C ASN A 16 20.38 11.93 3.24
N VAL A 17 21.07 11.96 2.09
CA VAL A 17 20.43 11.85 0.77
C VAL A 17 19.68 10.52 0.65
N GLN A 18 20.31 9.41 1.03
CA GLN A 18 19.69 8.09 0.96
C GLN A 18 18.45 7.99 1.88
N LEU A 19 18.55 8.51 3.11
CA LEU A 19 17.42 8.56 4.04
C LEU A 19 16.26 9.42 3.52
N ALA A 20 16.56 10.57 2.95
CA ALA A 20 15.56 11.45 2.36
C ALA A 20 14.87 10.79 1.16
N LEU A 21 15.63 10.10 0.31
CA LEU A 21 15.09 9.37 -0.84
C LEU A 21 14.18 8.20 -0.40
N ASP A 22 14.66 7.37 0.54
CA ASP A 22 13.87 6.26 1.07
C ASP A 22 12.55 6.76 1.71
N ALA A 23 12.61 7.83 2.50
CA ALA A 23 11.42 8.44 3.09
C ALA A 23 10.47 9.00 2.02
N SER A 24 11.02 9.58 0.95
CA SER A 24 10.21 10.11 -0.17
C SER A 24 9.47 9.00 -0.91
N ILE A 25 10.14 7.88 -1.16
CA ILE A 25 9.54 6.73 -1.84
C ILE A 25 8.44 6.12 -0.95
N MET A 26 8.71 5.94 0.35
CA MET A 26 7.72 5.40 1.28
C MET A 26 6.47 6.27 1.36
N GLN A 27 6.62 7.59 1.50
CA GLN A 27 5.49 8.52 1.51
C GLN A 27 4.72 8.48 0.18
N PHE A 28 5.42 8.42 -0.94
CA PHE A 28 4.80 8.32 -2.25
C PHE A 28 3.99 7.03 -2.42
N MET A 29 4.51 5.91 -1.92
CA MET A 29 3.77 4.63 -1.92
C MET A 29 2.53 4.69 -1.03
N GLU A 30 2.61 5.36 0.11
CA GLU A 30 1.44 5.58 0.98
C GLU A 30 0.37 6.41 0.28
N ASP A 31 0.74 7.46 -0.41
CA ASP A 31 -0.21 8.30 -1.17
C ASP A 31 -0.87 7.49 -2.29
N ILE A 32 -0.12 6.66 -3.02
CA ILE A 32 -0.67 5.75 -4.04
C ILE A 32 -1.63 4.74 -3.41
N ALA A 33 -1.20 4.09 -2.32
CA ALA A 33 -2.02 3.09 -1.63
C ALA A 33 -3.33 3.71 -1.11
N THR A 34 -3.28 4.92 -0.56
CA THR A 34 -4.45 5.66 -0.12
C THR A 34 -5.40 5.93 -1.28
N ASN A 35 -4.89 6.43 -2.41
CA ASN A 35 -5.72 6.68 -3.60
C ASN A 35 -6.40 5.40 -4.12
N ILE A 36 -5.69 4.26 -4.12
CA ILE A 36 -6.28 2.96 -4.51
C ILE A 36 -7.41 2.58 -3.54
N MET A 37 -7.18 2.72 -2.24
CA MET A 37 -8.15 2.35 -1.22
C MET A 37 -9.38 3.29 -1.21
N ASP A 38 -9.19 4.57 -1.49
CA ASP A 38 -10.28 5.53 -1.67
C ASP A 38 -11.10 5.22 -2.93
N ASP A 39 -10.45 4.93 -4.06
CA ASP A 39 -11.13 4.48 -5.28
C ASP A 39 -11.98 3.21 -5.02
N ILE A 40 -11.45 2.24 -4.26
CA ILE A 40 -12.18 1.01 -3.90
C ILE A 40 -13.41 1.32 -3.05
N LYS A 41 -13.28 2.21 -2.07
CA LYS A 41 -14.35 2.62 -1.18
C LYS A 41 -15.48 3.34 -1.91
N ASP A 42 -15.14 4.13 -2.92
CA ASP A 42 -16.11 4.91 -3.71
C ASP A 42 -16.82 4.06 -4.78
N MET A 43 -16.34 2.84 -5.06
CA MET A 43 -16.98 1.91 -5.97
C MET A 43 -18.19 1.25 -5.31
N GLU A 44 -19.35 1.89 -5.38
CA GLU A 44 -20.63 1.30 -5.01
C GLU A 44 -21.07 0.27 -6.07
N GLY A 45 -21.26 -0.97 -5.69
CA GLY A 45 -21.70 -1.98 -6.66
C GLY A 45 -22.16 -3.31 -6.05
N PHE A 46 -21.87 -3.57 -4.79
CA PHE A 46 -22.31 -4.78 -4.13
C PHE A 46 -22.96 -4.51 -2.75
N THR A 47 -23.93 -5.33 -2.39
CA THR A 47 -24.57 -5.21 -1.08
C THR A 47 -23.68 -5.81 -0.02
N ASN A 48 -23.12 -4.96 0.83
CA ASN A 48 -22.35 -5.36 2.01
C ASN A 48 -23.29 -5.87 3.12
N GLN A 49 -23.45 -7.20 3.25
CA GLN A 49 -24.29 -7.77 4.30
C GLN A 49 -23.60 -7.77 5.68
N THR A 50 -22.30 -8.08 5.71
CA THR A 50 -21.51 -8.22 6.94
C THR A 50 -20.26 -7.37 6.96
N PHE A 51 -20.03 -6.58 5.93
CA PHE A 51 -18.85 -5.73 5.73
C PHE A 51 -17.50 -6.45 5.70
N ASN A 52 -17.47 -7.78 5.80
CA ASN A 52 -16.22 -8.54 5.83
C ASN A 52 -15.40 -8.44 4.56
N LEU A 53 -16.03 -8.29 3.38
CA LEU A 53 -15.30 -8.09 2.13
C LEU A 53 -14.63 -6.72 2.13
N GLU A 54 -15.37 -5.67 2.44
CA GLU A 54 -14.87 -4.30 2.51
C GLU A 54 -13.72 -4.18 3.51
N ASP A 55 -13.86 -4.79 4.70
CA ASP A 55 -12.80 -4.83 5.70
C ASP A 55 -11.57 -5.65 5.29
N SER A 56 -11.68 -6.48 4.24
CA SER A 56 -10.57 -7.29 3.73
C SER A 56 -9.77 -6.62 2.61
N TYR A 57 -10.22 -5.45 2.11
CA TYR A 57 -9.45 -4.69 1.14
C TYR A 57 -8.31 -3.95 1.81
N GLY A 58 -7.10 -4.21 1.35
CA GLY A 58 -5.91 -3.55 1.86
C GLY A 58 -4.81 -3.44 0.83
N CYS A 59 -3.87 -2.56 1.14
CA CYS A 59 -2.64 -2.36 0.37
C CYS A 59 -1.44 -2.44 1.30
N GLY A 60 -0.65 -3.51 1.17
CA GLY A 60 0.61 -3.70 1.90
C GLY A 60 1.76 -2.99 1.21
N ILE A 61 2.55 -2.23 1.96
CA ILE A 61 3.76 -1.55 1.51
C ILE A 61 4.95 -2.27 2.11
N TYR A 62 5.81 -2.80 1.24
CA TYR A 62 7.01 -3.54 1.63
C TYR A 62 8.27 -2.79 1.21
N LYS A 63 9.31 -2.93 2.03
CA LYS A 63 10.66 -2.48 1.71
C LYS A 63 11.65 -3.60 2.06
N ASP A 64 12.49 -3.97 1.12
CA ASP A 64 13.46 -5.06 1.26
C ASP A 64 12.77 -6.38 1.72
N GLY A 65 11.59 -6.68 1.18
CA GLY A 65 10.77 -7.84 1.52
C GLY A 65 10.06 -7.78 2.88
N VAL A 66 10.18 -6.68 3.62
CA VAL A 66 9.60 -6.51 4.96
C VAL A 66 8.39 -5.59 4.89
N LEU A 67 7.25 -6.05 5.41
CA LEU A 67 6.05 -5.22 5.55
C LEU A 67 6.34 -4.00 6.43
N LYS A 68 6.06 -2.81 5.91
CA LYS A 68 6.22 -1.53 6.62
C LYS A 68 4.90 -0.93 7.05
N LYS A 69 3.87 -1.07 6.22
CA LYS A 69 2.55 -0.48 6.49
C LYS A 69 1.48 -1.23 5.71
N ILE A 70 0.27 -1.23 6.25
CA ILE A 70 -0.95 -1.62 5.52
C ILE A 70 -1.87 -0.39 5.49
N VAL A 71 -2.33 -0.03 4.29
CA VAL A 71 -3.36 0.97 4.07
C VAL A 71 -4.67 0.23 3.79
N TRP A 72 -5.74 0.59 4.48
CA TRP A 72 -7.03 -0.08 4.40
C TRP A 72 -8.06 0.77 3.67
N ALA A 73 -8.97 0.16 2.92
CA ALA A 73 -10.12 0.84 2.36
C ALA A 73 -11.04 1.37 3.48
N ASN A 74 -11.12 0.60 4.60
CA ASN A 74 -11.73 1.06 5.84
C ASN A 74 -10.68 1.19 6.95
N ALA A 75 -10.64 2.34 7.61
CA ALA A 75 -9.74 2.57 8.73
C ALA A 75 -10.13 1.79 10.00
N THR A 76 -11.42 1.47 10.15
CA THR A 76 -11.98 0.78 11.32
C THR A 76 -12.62 -0.53 10.91
N LYS A 77 -12.59 -1.53 11.80
CA LYS A 77 -13.39 -2.75 11.65
C LYS A 77 -14.86 -2.39 11.74
N VAL A 78 -15.61 -2.58 10.66
CA VAL A 78 -17.05 -2.34 10.60
C VAL A 78 -17.86 -3.63 10.42
N ALA A 79 -17.17 -4.77 10.24
CA ALA A 79 -17.84 -6.08 10.18
C ALA A 79 -18.63 -6.34 11.47
N ASN A 80 -19.92 -6.61 11.33
CA ASN A 80 -20.84 -6.82 12.45
C ASN A 80 -20.89 -8.29 12.90
N GLU A 81 -20.54 -9.22 12.02
CA GLU A 81 -20.49 -10.65 12.28
C GLU A 81 -19.49 -11.35 11.36
N PRO A 82 -18.88 -12.48 11.78
CA PRO A 82 -17.95 -13.22 10.94
C PRO A 82 -18.69 -13.94 9.80
N ARG A 83 -17.99 -14.19 8.70
CA ARG A 83 -18.44 -15.13 7.68
C ARG A 83 -18.01 -16.54 8.01
N LYS A 84 -18.94 -17.50 7.90
CA LYS A 84 -18.68 -18.92 8.19
C LYS A 84 -18.42 -19.71 6.92
N ARG A 85 -17.40 -20.57 6.97
CA ARG A 85 -17.13 -21.59 5.95
C ARG A 85 -16.61 -22.85 6.64
N ASN A 86 -17.25 -23.99 6.39
CA ASN A 86 -16.87 -25.27 7.02
C ASN A 86 -16.80 -25.21 8.56
N ASN A 87 -17.78 -24.54 9.20
CA ASN A 87 -17.83 -24.28 10.65
C ASN A 87 -16.68 -23.44 11.21
N VAL A 88 -15.87 -22.80 10.37
CA VAL A 88 -14.85 -21.85 10.77
C VAL A 88 -15.34 -20.42 10.52
N GLU A 89 -15.11 -19.56 11.49
CA GLU A 89 -15.45 -18.13 11.41
C GLU A 89 -14.29 -17.34 10.85
N TYR A 90 -14.61 -16.38 9.96
CA TYR A 90 -13.64 -15.54 9.28
C TYR A 90 -14.04 -14.07 9.40
N TRP A 91 -13.11 -13.27 9.92
CA TRP A 91 -13.18 -11.82 9.94
C TRP A 91 -12.32 -11.25 8.82
N GLY A 92 -12.89 -10.37 7.99
CA GLY A 92 -12.20 -9.83 6.81
C GLY A 92 -10.88 -9.18 7.15
N ARG A 93 -10.86 -8.31 8.15
CA ARG A 93 -9.66 -7.60 8.62
C ARG A 93 -8.57 -8.55 9.10
N GLU A 94 -8.93 -9.53 9.90
CA GLU A 94 -7.96 -10.49 10.47
C GLU A 94 -7.34 -11.38 9.39
N LEU A 95 -8.17 -11.83 8.42
CA LEU A 95 -7.64 -12.57 7.28
C LEU A 95 -6.65 -11.74 6.46
N ALA A 96 -6.99 -10.47 6.21
CA ALA A 96 -6.13 -9.60 5.44
C ALA A 96 -4.84 -9.25 6.19
N GLU A 97 -4.89 -8.98 7.50
CA GLU A 97 -3.71 -8.79 8.34
C GLU A 97 -2.80 -10.02 8.29
N ASN A 98 -3.35 -11.22 8.43
CA ASN A 98 -2.60 -12.48 8.34
C ASN A 98 -1.97 -12.66 6.97
N PHE A 99 -2.70 -12.35 5.88
CA PHE A 99 -2.19 -12.41 4.53
C PHE A 99 -0.99 -11.47 4.36
N PHE A 100 -1.13 -10.18 4.68
CA PHE A 100 -0.05 -9.21 4.50
C PHE A 100 1.17 -9.51 5.38
N ASN A 101 0.97 -10.00 6.61
CA ASN A 101 2.08 -10.39 7.49
C ASN A 101 2.80 -11.66 7.02
N SER A 102 2.10 -12.56 6.33
CA SER A 102 2.67 -13.82 5.82
C SER A 102 3.14 -13.74 4.36
N TYR A 103 2.78 -12.67 3.64
CA TYR A 103 3.18 -12.49 2.25
C TYR A 103 4.71 -12.45 2.13
N LYS A 104 5.21 -13.25 1.20
CA LYS A 104 6.65 -13.30 0.90
C LYS A 104 6.87 -12.64 -0.45
N SER A 105 7.49 -11.48 -0.42
CA SER A 105 8.08 -10.88 -1.61
C SER A 105 9.14 -11.82 -2.19
N ASP A 106 9.26 -11.86 -3.50
CA ASP A 106 10.34 -12.58 -4.17
C ASP A 106 11.71 -11.88 -4.00
N GLY A 107 11.71 -10.69 -3.43
CA GLY A 107 12.92 -9.91 -3.13
C GLY A 107 13.57 -9.28 -4.36
N SER A 108 12.90 -9.33 -5.53
CA SER A 108 13.42 -8.72 -6.77
C SER A 108 13.42 -7.20 -6.71
N ASP A 109 12.48 -6.63 -5.96
CA ASP A 109 12.29 -5.19 -5.85
C ASP A 109 12.54 -4.68 -4.44
N LYS A 110 13.26 -3.55 -4.33
CA LYS A 110 13.51 -2.90 -3.04
C LYS A 110 12.22 -2.39 -2.39
N TYR A 111 11.27 -1.97 -3.19
CA TYR A 111 9.96 -1.46 -2.75
C TYR A 111 8.86 -2.18 -3.52
N GLU A 112 7.86 -2.66 -2.81
CA GLU A 112 6.74 -3.39 -3.38
C GLU A 112 5.43 -2.92 -2.77
N LEU A 113 4.39 -2.85 -3.60
CA LEU A 113 3.04 -2.48 -3.23
C LEU A 113 2.09 -3.61 -3.63
N VAL A 114 1.48 -4.23 -2.63
CA VAL A 114 0.60 -5.39 -2.80
C VAL A 114 -0.82 -5.00 -2.46
N VAL A 115 -1.73 -5.08 -3.44
CA VAL A 115 -3.16 -4.81 -3.25
C VAL A 115 -3.91 -6.12 -3.19
N ALA A 116 -4.74 -6.32 -2.18
CA ALA A 116 -5.49 -7.56 -2.01
C ALA A 116 -6.88 -7.37 -1.39
N ALA A 117 -7.79 -8.27 -1.78
CA ALA A 117 -9.05 -8.56 -1.11
C ALA A 117 -9.02 -10.03 -0.69
N VAL A 118 -9.00 -10.31 0.60
CA VAL A 118 -8.57 -11.63 1.10
C VAL A 118 -9.74 -12.57 1.47
N MET A 119 -10.98 -12.06 1.49
CA MET A 119 -12.12 -12.94 1.74
C MET A 119 -12.24 -14.03 0.68
N PHE A 120 -12.55 -15.25 1.12
CA PHE A 120 -12.63 -16.43 0.25
C PHE A 120 -13.64 -16.32 -0.91
N TYR A 121 -14.57 -15.39 -0.84
CA TYR A 121 -15.52 -15.09 -1.90
C TYR A 121 -15.19 -13.80 -2.70
N ALA A 122 -14.09 -13.11 -2.39
CA ALA A 122 -13.70 -11.88 -3.08
C ALA A 122 -13.62 -12.06 -4.59
N LYS A 123 -12.98 -13.15 -5.06
CA LYS A 123 -12.90 -13.49 -6.48
C LYS A 123 -14.27 -13.65 -7.14
N TYR A 124 -15.26 -14.18 -6.42
CA TYR A 124 -16.61 -14.33 -6.93
C TYR A 124 -17.28 -12.96 -7.14
N VAL A 125 -17.15 -12.06 -6.17
CA VAL A 125 -17.68 -10.70 -6.27
C VAL A 125 -17.04 -9.95 -7.44
N GLU A 126 -15.70 -9.98 -7.55
CA GLU A 126 -14.96 -9.34 -8.64
C GLU A 126 -15.45 -9.80 -10.03
N ASN A 127 -15.60 -11.10 -10.23
CA ASN A 127 -15.86 -11.66 -11.56
C ASN A 127 -17.35 -11.80 -11.90
N TYR A 128 -18.19 -12.17 -10.94
CA TYR A 128 -19.59 -12.52 -11.21
C TYR A 128 -20.46 -11.29 -11.47
N HIS A 129 -20.22 -10.23 -10.72
CA HIS A 129 -20.96 -8.97 -10.88
C HIS A 129 -20.29 -7.98 -11.83
N LEU A 130 -19.17 -8.37 -12.48
CA LEU A 130 -18.36 -7.48 -13.32
C LEU A 130 -17.95 -6.18 -12.59
N LEU A 131 -17.82 -6.26 -11.27
CA LEU A 131 -17.53 -5.09 -10.45
C LEU A 131 -16.08 -4.65 -10.58
N ASN A 132 -15.16 -5.59 -10.82
CA ASN A 132 -13.73 -5.37 -11.08
C ASN A 132 -13.07 -4.33 -10.12
N VAL A 133 -13.61 -4.22 -8.91
CA VAL A 133 -13.27 -3.15 -7.94
C VAL A 133 -11.77 -3.02 -7.75
N LEU A 134 -11.10 -4.13 -7.50
CA LEU A 134 -9.66 -4.19 -7.30
C LEU A 134 -8.91 -4.02 -8.62
N THR A 135 -9.39 -4.69 -9.66
CA THR A 135 -8.76 -4.70 -10.99
C THR A 135 -8.81 -3.32 -11.61
N ASP A 136 -9.94 -2.63 -11.58
CA ASP A 136 -10.11 -1.32 -12.19
C ASP A 136 -9.33 -0.24 -11.45
N SER A 137 -9.35 -0.25 -10.11
CA SER A 137 -8.54 0.67 -9.30
C SER A 137 -7.04 0.49 -9.56
N TRP A 138 -6.59 -0.76 -9.65
CA TRP A 138 -5.20 -1.05 -9.98
C TRP A 138 -4.81 -0.61 -11.40
N LEU A 139 -5.63 -0.90 -12.41
CA LEU A 139 -5.38 -0.52 -13.79
C LEU A 139 -5.38 1.00 -13.97
N LYS A 140 -6.29 1.72 -13.32
CA LYS A 140 -6.31 3.18 -13.29
C LYS A 140 -5.02 3.73 -12.70
N THR A 141 -4.62 3.25 -11.53
CA THR A 141 -3.37 3.67 -10.87
C THR A 141 -2.15 3.39 -11.75
N LYS A 142 -2.07 2.21 -12.37
CA LYS A 142 -0.98 1.84 -13.28
C LYS A 142 -0.91 2.77 -14.50
N THR A 143 -2.06 3.16 -15.03
CA THR A 143 -2.17 4.10 -16.15
C THR A 143 -1.71 5.49 -15.72
N ASP A 144 -2.16 5.97 -14.58
CA ASP A 144 -1.78 7.27 -14.01
C ASP A 144 -0.27 7.36 -13.72
N LEU A 145 0.33 6.27 -13.22
CA LEU A 145 1.78 6.18 -13.01
C LEU A 145 2.55 6.27 -14.34
N LYS A 146 2.13 5.51 -15.36
CA LYS A 146 2.75 5.54 -16.69
C LYS A 146 2.57 6.87 -17.40
N GLY A 147 1.42 7.51 -17.23
CA GLY A 147 1.09 8.82 -17.78
C GLY A 147 1.82 10.00 -17.10
N GLY A 148 2.59 9.72 -16.04
CA GLY A 148 3.37 10.75 -15.33
C GLY A 148 2.55 11.66 -14.41
N LYS A 149 1.28 11.37 -14.18
CA LYS A 149 0.39 12.14 -13.28
C LYS A 149 1.01 12.30 -11.88
N TYR A 150 1.67 11.26 -11.39
CA TYR A 150 2.31 11.25 -10.08
C TYR A 150 3.70 11.88 -10.04
N THR A 151 4.29 12.27 -11.19
CA THR A 151 5.65 12.84 -11.22
C THR A 151 5.74 14.14 -10.43
N VAL A 152 4.75 15.02 -10.54
CA VAL A 152 4.70 16.30 -9.81
C VAL A 152 4.56 16.06 -8.30
N VAL A 153 3.71 15.10 -7.92
CA VAL A 153 3.50 14.70 -6.52
C VAL A 153 4.80 14.19 -5.92
N PHE A 154 5.47 13.25 -6.59
CA PHE A 154 6.76 12.73 -6.13
C PHE A 154 7.84 13.81 -5.98
N LYS A 155 7.98 14.71 -6.95
CA LYS A 155 8.93 15.82 -6.88
C LYS A 155 8.68 16.71 -5.65
N LYS A 156 7.42 16.99 -5.33
CA LYS A 156 7.06 17.78 -4.15
C LYS A 156 7.40 17.05 -2.85
N ILE A 157 7.11 15.76 -2.76
CA ILE A 157 7.45 14.93 -1.60
C ILE A 157 8.97 14.90 -1.42
N ALA A 158 9.72 14.63 -2.48
CA ALA A 158 11.18 14.57 -2.44
C ALA A 158 11.80 15.89 -1.99
N ALA A 159 11.32 17.01 -2.50
CA ALA A 159 11.80 18.34 -2.07
C ALA A 159 11.54 18.59 -0.57
N ASN A 160 10.35 18.21 -0.07
CA ASN A 160 10.01 18.35 1.34
C ASN A 160 10.91 17.47 2.23
N MET A 161 11.18 16.24 1.82
CA MET A 161 12.04 15.32 2.57
C MET A 161 13.50 15.79 2.56
N LEU A 162 14.03 16.24 1.43
CA LEU A 162 15.37 16.84 1.37
C LEU A 162 15.47 18.01 2.35
N ASN A 163 14.52 18.94 2.34
CA ASN A 163 14.51 20.06 3.28
C ASN A 163 14.47 19.64 4.75
N LYS A 164 13.85 18.50 5.07
CA LYS A 164 13.78 17.95 6.44
C LYS A 164 15.12 17.36 6.90
N TYR A 165 15.85 16.70 6.01
CA TYR A 165 17.09 16.00 6.34
C TYR A 165 18.34 16.87 6.21
N PHE A 166 18.22 18.06 5.60
CA PHE A 166 19.33 18.99 5.40
C PHE A 166 19.14 20.34 6.14
N LYS A 167 18.27 20.37 7.13
CA LYS A 167 18.19 21.45 8.12
C LYS A 167 19.16 21.12 9.27
#